data_11fe49409ab6942c9693407f0a79cc9b
#
_entry.id   11fe49409ab6942c9693407f0a79cc9b
#
_cell.length_a   1.000
_cell.length_b   1.000
_cell.length_c   1.000
_cell.angle_alpha   90.00
_cell.angle_beta   90.00
_cell.angle_gamma   90.00
#
_symmetry.space_group_name_H-M   'P 1'
#
loop_
_entity.id
_entity.type
_entity.pdbx_description
1 polymer ?
#
loop_
_entity_poly.entity_id
_entity_poly.type
_entity_poly.pdbx_seq_one_letter_code
_entity_poly.pdbx_strand_id
1 'polypeptide(L)'
;YQPEMLIKNGRTDYYHREHDSLHFSNGKWYWWSQGKGGTSALDYLITVEGFDFKDACNYLLDLMKISAPVTTYYYPKQIKPFELPVKDTNNELIIRYLCNKRKIDKDIVDYFISVNQIYQDKQFKNVVFVGYDGDKPAYAFKRSIFKNYKLDHSGSNKAFSFSFTNPNSSILHVFEAAIDLLSYMTILKLDHQDFKQYNYLSLAGASDKIASKTEADIPIALKSFLERNKNIKTIIFHLDNDEVGIGATSKIIKVLDNKYQCIDDHPKESKDVNEELVSIRI
;
A
#
# COMPACT_ATOMS: atom_id res chain seq x y z
N TYR A 1 10.27 24.15 21.63
CA TYR A 1 11.65 23.73 21.98
C TYR A 1 12.54 24.96 21.88
N GLN A 2 13.30 25.31 22.81
CA GLN A 2 14.32 26.39 22.90
C GLN A 2 14.05 27.67 22.07
N PRO A 3 12.94 28.40 22.29
CA PRO A 3 12.63 29.61 21.51
C PRO A 3 13.69 30.71 21.67
N GLU A 4 14.49 30.69 22.74
CA GLU A 4 15.62 31.60 23.01
C GLU A 4 16.78 31.38 22.02
N MET A 5 16.85 30.25 21.36
CA MET A 5 17.85 29.96 20.33
C MET A 5 17.47 30.50 18.95
N LEU A 6 16.29 31.07 18.79
CA LEU A 6 15.81 31.60 17.51
C LEU A 6 16.09 33.09 17.39
N ILE A 7 16.77 33.49 16.33
CA ILE A 7 17.04 34.87 15.95
C ILE A 7 16.12 35.21 14.75
N LYS A 8 15.36 36.28 14.91
CA LYS A 8 14.45 36.77 13.86
C LYS A 8 15.22 37.35 12.69
N ASN A 9 14.91 36.90 11.48
CA ASN A 9 15.54 37.33 10.23
C ASN A 9 14.46 37.71 9.20
N GLY A 10 13.65 38.73 9.51
CA GLY A 10 12.57 39.14 8.62
C GLY A 10 11.18 38.98 9.22
N ARG A 11 10.14 38.97 8.34
CA ARG A 11 8.75 38.92 8.79
C ARG A 11 8.33 37.57 9.35
N THR A 12 8.74 36.49 8.73
CA THR A 12 8.33 35.12 9.04
C THR A 12 9.48 34.14 9.12
N ASP A 13 10.72 34.62 8.97
CA ASP A 13 11.93 33.82 8.96
C ASP A 13 12.70 33.99 10.26
N TYR A 14 13.24 32.89 10.78
CA TYR A 14 14.09 32.81 11.97
C TYR A 14 15.24 31.88 11.65
N TYR A 15 16.43 32.09 12.25
CA TYR A 15 17.53 31.14 12.18
C TYR A 15 18.01 30.76 13.56
N HIS A 16 18.67 29.61 13.67
CA HIS A 16 19.19 29.10 14.94
C HIS A 16 20.48 29.83 15.32
N ARG A 17 20.60 30.28 16.56
CA ARG A 17 21.72 31.08 17.08
C ARG A 17 23.07 30.42 16.87
N GLU A 18 23.19 29.10 17.10
CA GLU A 18 24.43 28.33 16.97
C GLU A 18 24.60 27.71 15.58
N HIS A 19 23.56 27.69 14.76
CA HIS A 19 23.53 27.12 13.41
C HIS A 19 22.84 28.09 12.46
N ASP A 20 23.55 29.13 12.05
CA ASP A 20 23.03 30.24 11.24
C ASP A 20 22.42 29.79 9.88
N SER A 21 22.83 28.62 9.38
CA SER A 21 22.26 27.99 8.18
C SER A 21 20.99 27.14 8.46
N LEU A 22 20.56 27.00 9.71
CA LEU A 22 19.31 26.33 10.10
C LEU A 22 18.19 27.36 10.26
N HIS A 23 17.29 27.37 9.29
CA HIS A 23 16.19 28.34 9.19
C HIS A 23 14.83 27.74 9.51
N PHE A 24 13.94 28.59 10.04
CA PHE A 24 12.56 28.25 10.36
C PHE A 24 11.63 29.32 9.76
N SER A 25 10.65 28.87 8.99
CA SER A 25 9.66 29.75 8.41
C SER A 25 8.32 29.06 8.19
N ASN A 26 7.22 29.71 8.63
CA ASN A 26 5.86 29.20 8.41
C ASN A 26 5.66 27.71 8.81
N GLY A 27 6.18 27.33 9.98
CA GLY A 27 6.05 25.96 10.51
C GLY A 27 6.93 24.92 9.79
N LYS A 28 7.86 25.37 8.96
CA LYS A 28 8.85 24.52 8.27
C LYS A 28 10.24 24.91 8.75
N TRP A 29 11.18 23.97 8.62
CA TRP A 29 12.58 24.22 8.88
C TRP A 29 13.44 23.69 7.73
N TYR A 30 14.62 24.29 7.51
CA TYR A 30 15.59 23.84 6.54
C TYR A 30 16.99 24.18 7.00
N TRP A 31 17.89 23.17 7.00
CA TRP A 31 19.30 23.30 7.36
C TRP A 31 20.15 23.32 6.09
N TRP A 32 20.45 24.50 5.60
CA TRP A 32 21.11 24.70 4.32
C TRP A 32 22.48 23.99 4.21
N SER A 33 23.32 24.06 5.25
CA SER A 33 24.64 23.43 5.24
C SER A 33 24.58 21.89 5.27
N GLN A 34 23.48 21.31 5.69
CA GLN A 34 23.28 19.86 5.77
C GLN A 34 22.37 19.34 4.64
N GLY A 35 21.74 20.20 3.87
CA GLY A 35 20.77 19.82 2.84
C GLY A 35 19.53 19.09 3.37
N LYS A 36 19.15 19.32 4.62
CA LYS A 36 18.04 18.64 5.31
C LYS A 36 16.94 19.62 5.66
N GLY A 37 15.70 19.16 5.66
CA GLY A 37 14.56 19.98 6.04
C GLY A 37 13.32 19.15 6.36
N GLY A 38 12.34 19.79 7.01
CA GLY A 38 11.10 19.14 7.40
C GLY A 38 9.96 20.13 7.62
N THR A 39 8.78 19.57 7.85
CA THR A 39 7.52 20.32 7.99
C THR A 39 6.85 20.07 9.33
N SER A 40 7.51 19.37 10.25
CA SER A 40 6.96 19.06 11.57
C SER A 40 8.00 19.20 12.68
N ALA A 41 7.54 19.42 13.91
CA ALA A 41 8.40 19.38 15.09
C ALA A 41 9.03 17.98 15.31
N LEU A 42 8.31 16.93 14.92
CA LEU A 42 8.82 15.56 15.03
C LEU A 42 10.02 15.33 14.11
N ASP A 43 9.94 15.77 12.84
CA ASP A 43 11.07 15.68 11.90
C ASP A 43 12.28 16.46 12.43
N TYR A 44 12.04 17.62 13.05
CA TYR A 44 13.09 18.44 13.66
C TYR A 44 13.79 17.71 14.79
N LEU A 45 13.05 17.18 15.77
CA LEU A 45 13.61 16.48 16.90
C LEU A 45 14.43 15.24 16.49
N ILE A 46 13.97 14.51 15.50
CA ILE A 46 14.68 13.32 15.02
C ILE A 46 15.92 13.71 14.20
N THR A 47 15.78 14.66 13.28
CA THR A 47 16.81 14.94 12.27
C THR A 47 17.89 15.91 12.78
N VAL A 48 17.52 16.89 13.60
CA VAL A 48 18.43 17.93 14.10
C VAL A 48 18.90 17.62 15.50
N GLU A 49 17.98 17.25 16.40
CA GLU A 49 18.28 17.01 17.81
C GLU A 49 18.70 15.54 18.10
N GLY A 50 18.57 14.63 17.13
CA GLY A 50 19.02 13.26 17.27
C GLY A 50 18.16 12.37 18.16
N PHE A 51 16.92 12.77 18.47
CA PHE A 51 16.00 11.94 19.22
C PHE A 51 15.65 10.68 18.44
N ASP A 52 15.48 9.55 19.12
CA ASP A 52 14.77 8.45 18.52
C ASP A 52 13.25 8.80 18.37
N PHE A 53 12.55 8.07 17.51
CA PHE A 53 11.14 8.36 17.20
C PHE A 53 10.25 8.34 18.45
N LYS A 54 10.45 7.38 19.35
CA LYS A 54 9.63 7.20 20.55
C LYS A 54 9.85 8.33 21.55
N ASP A 55 11.10 8.71 21.77
CA ASP A 55 11.48 9.77 22.67
C ASP A 55 11.04 11.13 22.15
N ALA A 56 11.15 11.38 20.83
CA ALA A 56 10.61 12.57 20.20
C ALA A 56 9.09 12.70 20.38
N CYS A 57 8.34 11.58 20.18
CA CYS A 57 6.91 11.57 20.43
C CYS A 57 6.55 11.84 21.88
N ASN A 58 7.22 11.18 22.83
CA ASN A 58 6.99 11.37 24.26
C ASN A 58 7.28 12.81 24.68
N TYR A 59 8.37 13.39 24.20
CA TYR A 59 8.75 14.77 24.46
C TYR A 59 7.68 15.76 23.97
N LEU A 60 7.18 15.58 22.74
CA LEU A 60 6.12 16.44 22.20
C LEU A 60 4.81 16.28 22.97
N LEU A 61 4.45 15.06 23.37
CA LEU A 61 3.26 14.80 24.20
C LEU A 61 3.36 15.48 25.55
N ASP A 62 4.52 15.49 26.18
CA ASP A 62 4.74 16.16 27.47
C ASP A 62 4.68 17.67 27.33
N LEU A 63 5.22 18.26 26.27
CA LEU A 63 5.04 19.67 25.96
C LEU A 63 3.57 20.06 25.78
N MET A 64 2.77 19.21 25.14
CA MET A 64 1.32 19.43 24.97
C MET A 64 0.55 19.40 26.30
N LYS A 65 1.01 18.64 27.30
CA LYS A 65 0.39 18.62 28.64
C LYS A 65 0.66 19.89 29.44
N ILE A 66 1.79 20.55 29.20
CA ILE A 66 2.20 21.78 29.89
C ILE A 66 1.56 23.01 29.23
N SER A 67 1.29 22.98 27.95
CA SER A 67 0.62 24.02 27.21
C SER A 67 -0.88 24.00 27.51
N ALA A 68 -1.50 25.19 27.76
CA ALA A 68 -2.95 25.29 27.85
C ALA A 68 -3.60 24.57 26.64
N PRO A 69 -4.73 23.87 26.82
CA PRO A 69 -5.32 23.10 25.75
C PRO A 69 -5.56 24.00 24.54
N VAL A 70 -4.74 23.84 23.51
CA VAL A 70 -5.12 24.29 22.19
C VAL A 70 -6.40 23.50 21.91
N THR A 71 -7.53 24.19 21.89
CA THR A 71 -8.78 23.63 21.41
C THR A 71 -8.52 23.21 19.98
N THR A 72 -8.02 22.00 19.81
CA THR A 72 -8.03 21.31 18.51
C THR A 72 -9.51 21.18 18.20
N TYR A 73 -10.02 22.09 17.38
CA TYR A 73 -11.30 21.85 16.72
C TYR A 73 -11.12 20.55 15.97
N TYR A 74 -11.58 19.47 16.60
CA TYR A 74 -11.73 18.17 15.93
C TYR A 74 -12.81 18.40 14.88
N TYR A 75 -12.38 18.84 13.70
CA TYR A 75 -13.23 18.72 12.53
C TYR A 75 -13.37 17.21 12.31
N PRO A 76 -14.55 16.63 12.57
CA PRO A 76 -14.76 15.25 12.22
C PRO A 76 -14.37 15.14 10.74
N LYS A 77 -13.37 14.31 10.47
CA LYS A 77 -12.93 14.07 9.10
C LYS A 77 -14.22 13.70 8.35
N GLN A 78 -14.75 14.60 7.52
CA GLN A 78 -15.90 14.28 6.72
C GLN A 78 -15.49 13.05 5.91
N ILE A 79 -16.04 11.91 6.28
CA ILE A 79 -15.87 10.67 5.53
C ILE A 79 -16.57 10.94 4.21
N LYS A 80 -15.80 11.39 3.23
CA LYS A 80 -16.31 11.54 1.87
C LYS A 80 -16.75 10.14 1.43
N PRO A 81 -17.95 10.00 0.86
CA PRO A 81 -18.35 8.73 0.28
C PRO A 81 -17.28 8.29 -0.72
N PHE A 82 -17.05 6.98 -0.78
CA PHE A 82 -16.10 6.43 -1.74
C PHE A 82 -16.61 6.67 -3.16
N GLU A 83 -15.81 7.32 -3.96
CA GLU A 83 -16.07 7.54 -5.38
C GLU A 83 -14.86 7.06 -6.18
N LEU A 84 -15.09 6.34 -7.26
CA LEU A 84 -14.00 5.88 -8.12
C LEU A 84 -13.28 7.07 -8.80
N PRO A 85 -11.95 6.98 -9.01
CA PRO A 85 -11.26 7.89 -9.90
C PRO A 85 -11.92 7.94 -11.28
N VAL A 86 -12.06 9.15 -11.82
CA VAL A 86 -12.70 9.33 -13.14
C VAL A 86 -11.94 8.56 -14.21
N LYS A 87 -12.67 7.72 -14.98
CA LYS A 87 -12.09 6.94 -16.08
C LYS A 87 -11.65 7.85 -17.22
N ASP A 88 -10.57 7.48 -17.87
CA ASP A 88 -10.14 8.07 -19.13
C ASP A 88 -10.99 7.56 -20.30
N THR A 89 -10.85 8.18 -21.47
CA THR A 89 -11.53 7.79 -22.70
C THR A 89 -11.00 6.50 -23.32
N ASN A 90 -9.75 6.13 -22.99
CA ASN A 90 -9.12 4.89 -23.43
C ASN A 90 -8.18 4.33 -22.35
N ASN A 91 -7.65 3.13 -22.59
CA ASN A 91 -6.74 2.42 -21.67
C ASN A 91 -5.33 2.18 -22.29
N GLU A 92 -4.98 2.86 -23.37
CA GLU A 92 -3.77 2.55 -24.16
C GLU A 92 -2.47 2.60 -23.36
N LEU A 93 -2.31 3.63 -22.50
CA LEU A 93 -1.08 3.80 -21.74
C LEU A 93 -0.92 2.73 -20.67
N ILE A 94 -2.01 2.36 -20.00
CA ILE A 94 -1.96 1.31 -18.97
C ILE A 94 -1.79 -0.07 -19.59
N ILE A 95 -2.40 -0.35 -20.74
CA ILE A 95 -2.18 -1.60 -21.49
C ILE A 95 -0.71 -1.70 -21.88
N ARG A 96 -0.12 -0.66 -22.44
CA ARG A 96 1.32 -0.61 -22.76
C ARG A 96 2.18 -0.86 -21.51
N TYR A 97 1.84 -0.24 -20.40
CA TYR A 97 2.56 -0.42 -19.14
C TYR A 97 2.47 -1.85 -18.62
N LEU A 98 1.26 -2.40 -18.53
CA LEU A 98 1.02 -3.75 -18.00
C LEU A 98 1.60 -4.84 -18.93
N CYS A 99 1.39 -4.72 -20.24
CA CYS A 99 1.83 -5.76 -21.17
C CYS A 99 3.32 -5.64 -21.55
N ASN A 100 3.85 -4.44 -21.81
CA ASN A 100 5.22 -4.31 -22.29
C ASN A 100 6.23 -4.21 -21.15
N LYS A 101 5.92 -3.39 -20.12
CA LYS A 101 6.86 -3.17 -19.00
C LYS A 101 6.72 -4.25 -17.92
N ARG A 102 5.47 -4.65 -17.58
CA ARG A 102 5.21 -5.66 -16.56
C ARG A 102 5.06 -7.08 -17.13
N LYS A 103 5.10 -7.22 -18.45
CA LYS A 103 5.02 -8.51 -19.16
C LYS A 103 3.74 -9.31 -18.91
N ILE A 104 2.70 -8.69 -18.35
CA ILE A 104 1.39 -9.33 -18.13
C ILE A 104 0.74 -9.63 -19.46
N ASP A 105 0.12 -10.80 -19.57
CA ASP A 105 -0.55 -11.25 -20.78
C ASP A 105 -1.74 -10.32 -21.13
N LYS A 106 -1.87 -10.03 -22.42
CA LYS A 106 -2.88 -9.08 -22.90
C LYS A 106 -4.31 -9.54 -22.65
N ASP A 107 -4.60 -10.83 -22.81
CA ASP A 107 -5.94 -11.37 -22.63
C ASP A 107 -6.39 -11.24 -21.16
N ILE A 108 -5.45 -11.34 -20.21
CA ILE A 108 -5.71 -11.14 -18.78
C ILE A 108 -6.02 -9.66 -18.53
N VAL A 109 -5.22 -8.74 -19.07
CA VAL A 109 -5.46 -7.29 -18.94
C VAL A 109 -6.81 -6.91 -19.56
N ASP A 110 -7.10 -7.38 -20.77
CA ASP A 110 -8.36 -7.12 -21.47
C ASP A 110 -9.56 -7.67 -20.70
N TYR A 111 -9.43 -8.86 -20.12
CA TYR A 111 -10.47 -9.44 -19.26
C TYR A 111 -10.81 -8.51 -18.10
N PHE A 112 -9.82 -8.09 -17.30
CA PHE A 112 -10.08 -7.22 -16.14
C PHE A 112 -10.54 -5.81 -16.53
N ILE A 113 -10.17 -5.31 -17.71
CA ILE A 113 -10.74 -4.08 -18.27
C ILE A 113 -12.22 -4.29 -18.62
N SER A 114 -12.58 -5.41 -19.28
CA SER A 114 -13.95 -5.71 -19.70
C SER A 114 -14.93 -5.81 -18.54
N VAL A 115 -14.46 -6.31 -17.37
CA VAL A 115 -15.26 -6.40 -16.15
C VAL A 115 -15.11 -5.17 -15.23
N ASN A 116 -14.53 -4.08 -15.74
CA ASN A 116 -14.32 -2.81 -15.03
C ASN A 116 -13.46 -2.89 -13.75
N GLN A 117 -12.67 -3.93 -13.58
CA GLN A 117 -11.72 -4.06 -12.45
C GLN A 117 -10.39 -3.38 -12.71
N ILE A 118 -10.03 -3.08 -13.97
CA ILE A 118 -8.85 -2.29 -14.34
C ILE A 118 -9.26 -1.19 -15.32
N TYR A 119 -8.75 0.01 -15.11
CA TYR A 119 -8.89 1.10 -16.08
C TYR A 119 -7.83 2.19 -15.89
N GLN A 120 -7.68 3.09 -16.88
CA GLN A 120 -6.83 4.27 -16.83
C GLN A 120 -7.57 5.43 -16.17
N ASP A 121 -6.98 6.09 -15.16
CA ASP A 121 -7.56 7.33 -14.64
C ASP A 121 -7.32 8.50 -15.60
N LYS A 122 -8.33 9.39 -15.69
CA LYS A 122 -8.31 10.54 -16.60
C LYS A 122 -7.22 11.56 -16.23
N GLN A 123 -6.99 11.79 -14.93
CA GLN A 123 -6.19 12.90 -14.45
C GLN A 123 -4.69 12.65 -14.56
N PHE A 124 -4.22 11.49 -14.12
CA PHE A 124 -2.79 11.18 -14.01
C PHE A 124 -2.36 9.99 -14.85
N LYS A 125 -3.30 9.39 -15.61
CA LYS A 125 -3.07 8.20 -16.44
C LYS A 125 -2.54 6.99 -15.65
N ASN A 126 -2.87 6.90 -14.37
CA ASN A 126 -2.50 5.76 -13.54
C ASN A 126 -3.30 4.52 -13.93
N VAL A 127 -2.75 3.34 -13.65
CA VAL A 127 -3.56 2.11 -13.55
C VAL A 127 -4.40 2.20 -12.29
N VAL A 128 -5.70 2.02 -12.41
CA VAL A 128 -6.63 1.86 -11.28
C VAL A 128 -7.06 0.40 -11.20
N PHE A 129 -6.83 -0.22 -10.04
CA PHE A 129 -7.31 -1.56 -9.71
C PHE A 129 -8.50 -1.42 -8.77
N VAL A 130 -9.64 -1.99 -9.13
CA VAL A 130 -10.91 -1.84 -8.41
C VAL A 130 -11.30 -3.13 -7.71
N GLY A 131 -11.68 -3.01 -6.46
CA GLY A 131 -12.33 -4.08 -5.69
C GLY A 131 -13.79 -3.77 -5.42
N TYR A 132 -14.61 -4.81 -5.36
CA TYR A 132 -16.06 -4.71 -5.31
C TYR A 132 -16.66 -5.36 -4.06
N ASP A 133 -17.72 -4.75 -3.54
CA ASP A 133 -18.65 -5.34 -2.58
C ASP A 133 -19.96 -5.68 -3.34
N GLY A 134 -20.10 -6.94 -3.71
CA GLY A 134 -21.09 -7.35 -4.70
C GLY A 134 -20.86 -6.59 -6.02
N ASP A 135 -21.85 -5.86 -6.49
CA ASP A 135 -21.78 -5.06 -7.73
C ASP A 135 -21.30 -3.61 -7.50
N LYS A 136 -21.04 -3.23 -6.24
CA LYS A 136 -20.65 -1.86 -5.90
C LYS A 136 -19.14 -1.75 -5.76
N PRO A 137 -18.49 -0.79 -6.43
CA PRO A 137 -17.08 -0.52 -6.18
C PRO A 137 -16.89 -0.03 -4.74
N ALA A 138 -15.95 -0.63 -4.02
CA ALA A 138 -15.67 -0.35 -2.61
C ALA A 138 -14.19 -0.04 -2.34
N TYR A 139 -13.31 -0.37 -3.26
CA TYR A 139 -11.88 -0.16 -3.16
C TYR A 139 -11.29 0.26 -4.50
N ALA A 140 -10.31 1.15 -4.48
CA ALA A 140 -9.50 1.47 -5.64
C ALA A 140 -8.04 1.72 -5.22
N PHE A 141 -7.12 1.09 -5.94
CA PHE A 141 -5.68 1.28 -5.80
C PHE A 141 -5.13 1.88 -7.10
N LYS A 142 -4.28 2.90 -6.96
CA LYS A 142 -3.66 3.60 -8.10
C LYS A 142 -2.18 3.29 -8.17
N ARG A 143 -1.71 2.87 -9.36
CA ARG A 143 -0.29 2.69 -9.68
C ARG A 143 0.11 3.65 -10.79
N SER A 144 1.05 4.54 -10.52
CA SER A 144 1.58 5.42 -11.54
C SER A 144 2.43 4.64 -12.55
N ILE A 145 2.21 4.95 -13.83
CA ILE A 145 3.01 4.39 -14.93
C ILE A 145 4.28 5.21 -15.21
N PHE A 146 4.33 6.46 -14.74
CA PHE A 146 5.44 7.42 -14.98
C PHE A 146 6.38 7.57 -13.78
N LYS A 147 5.89 7.34 -12.55
CA LYS A 147 6.64 7.56 -11.31
C LYS A 147 6.58 6.32 -10.42
N ASN A 148 7.51 6.20 -9.48
CA ASN A 148 7.41 5.18 -8.44
C ASN A 148 6.42 5.62 -7.35
N TYR A 149 5.14 5.57 -7.68
CA TYR A 149 4.03 6.02 -6.84
C TYR A 149 2.92 4.97 -6.83
N LYS A 150 2.48 4.62 -5.66
CA LYS A 150 1.35 3.70 -5.40
C LYS A 150 0.53 4.23 -4.22
N LEU A 151 -0.80 4.23 -4.34
CA LEU A 151 -1.70 4.78 -3.32
C LEU A 151 -3.08 4.15 -3.36
N ASP A 152 -3.61 3.82 -2.19
CA ASP A 152 -5.04 3.57 -2.04
C ASP A 152 -5.82 4.87 -2.28
N HIS A 153 -6.90 4.79 -3.05
CA HIS A 153 -7.76 5.95 -3.27
C HIS A 153 -8.52 6.32 -1.98
N SER A 154 -8.73 7.61 -1.77
CA SER A 154 -9.41 8.10 -0.56
C SER A 154 -10.81 7.48 -0.41
N GLY A 155 -11.15 7.05 0.80
CA GLY A 155 -12.42 6.39 1.10
C GLY A 155 -12.47 4.89 0.74
N SER A 156 -11.40 4.32 0.17
CA SER A 156 -11.32 2.89 -0.12
C SER A 156 -11.46 2.02 1.12
N ASN A 157 -12.22 0.94 1.00
CA ASN A 157 -12.33 -0.11 2.01
C ASN A 157 -11.47 -1.32 1.61
N LYS A 158 -10.34 -1.51 2.29
CA LYS A 158 -9.41 -2.63 2.03
C LYS A 158 -10.01 -4.03 2.20
N ALA A 159 -11.13 -4.15 2.92
CA ALA A 159 -11.86 -5.41 3.03
C ALA A 159 -12.30 -5.98 1.67
N PHE A 160 -12.40 -5.11 0.66
CA PHE A 160 -12.78 -5.43 -0.71
C PHE A 160 -11.64 -5.14 -1.71
N SER A 161 -10.41 -5.46 -1.35
CA SER A 161 -9.26 -5.24 -2.23
C SER A 161 -9.40 -5.99 -3.56
N PHE A 162 -8.53 -5.66 -4.52
CA PHE A 162 -8.52 -6.27 -5.85
C PHE A 162 -8.43 -7.80 -5.75
N SER A 163 -9.39 -8.51 -6.34
CA SER A 163 -9.52 -9.96 -6.26
C SER A 163 -10.27 -10.54 -7.44
N PHE A 164 -10.10 -11.84 -7.66
CA PHE A 164 -10.89 -12.65 -8.57
C PHE A 164 -11.42 -13.87 -7.82
N THR A 165 -12.71 -14.19 -7.99
CA THR A 165 -13.37 -15.31 -7.32
C THR A 165 -13.83 -16.34 -8.34
N ASN A 166 -13.42 -17.60 -8.13
CA ASN A 166 -13.99 -18.77 -8.79
C ASN A 166 -14.75 -19.59 -7.75
N PRO A 167 -16.10 -19.61 -7.78
CA PRO A 167 -16.91 -20.32 -6.76
C PRO A 167 -16.71 -21.82 -6.76
N ASN A 168 -16.18 -22.39 -7.84
CA ASN A 168 -15.91 -23.82 -7.97
C ASN A 168 -14.53 -24.23 -7.42
N SER A 169 -13.68 -23.29 -7.05
CA SER A 169 -12.36 -23.55 -6.50
C SER A 169 -12.33 -23.41 -4.99
N SER A 170 -11.67 -24.36 -4.31
CA SER A 170 -11.39 -24.27 -2.86
C SER A 170 -9.97 -23.76 -2.56
N ILE A 171 -9.23 -23.30 -3.58
CA ILE A 171 -7.86 -22.79 -3.47
C ILE A 171 -7.87 -21.28 -3.64
N LEU A 172 -7.16 -20.59 -2.75
CA LEU A 172 -6.94 -19.14 -2.79
C LEU A 172 -5.44 -18.87 -2.91
N HIS A 173 -5.04 -18.11 -3.92
CA HIS A 173 -3.71 -17.53 -4.06
C HIS A 173 -3.70 -16.09 -3.57
N VAL A 174 -2.74 -15.75 -2.70
CA VAL A 174 -2.65 -14.45 -2.00
C VAL A 174 -1.35 -13.75 -2.38
N PHE A 175 -1.45 -12.48 -2.78
CA PHE A 175 -0.34 -11.65 -3.27
C PHE A 175 -0.27 -10.34 -2.48
N GLU A 176 0.91 -9.71 -2.44
CA GLU A 176 1.04 -8.39 -1.84
C GLU A 176 0.32 -7.33 -2.67
N ALA A 177 0.50 -7.33 -3.99
CA ALA A 177 -0.08 -6.33 -4.89
C ALA A 177 -0.84 -6.95 -6.07
N ALA A 178 -1.71 -6.15 -6.70
CA ALA A 178 -2.51 -6.57 -7.86
C ALA A 178 -1.64 -6.92 -9.08
N ILE A 179 -0.46 -6.28 -9.24
CA ILE A 179 0.45 -6.59 -10.35
C ILE A 179 1.00 -8.01 -10.20
N ASP A 180 1.34 -8.45 -8.99
CA ASP A 180 1.86 -9.80 -8.74
C ASP A 180 0.78 -10.85 -8.98
N LEU A 181 -0.46 -10.58 -8.59
CA LEU A 181 -1.63 -11.41 -8.91
C LEU A 181 -1.77 -11.62 -10.43
N LEU A 182 -1.75 -10.54 -11.21
CA LEU A 182 -1.86 -10.62 -12.68
C LEU A 182 -0.64 -11.31 -13.31
N SER A 183 0.54 -11.15 -12.70
CA SER A 183 1.77 -11.81 -13.13
C SER A 183 1.68 -13.31 -12.94
N TYR A 184 1.19 -13.77 -11.80
CA TYR A 184 0.97 -15.19 -11.54
C TYR A 184 -0.06 -15.80 -12.50
N MET A 185 -1.19 -15.12 -12.75
CA MET A 185 -2.15 -15.53 -13.76
C MET A 185 -1.50 -15.66 -15.15
N THR A 186 -0.53 -14.80 -15.46
CA THR A 186 0.23 -14.87 -16.71
C THR A 186 1.16 -16.09 -16.74
N ILE A 187 1.85 -16.40 -15.64
CA ILE A 187 2.69 -17.59 -15.51
C ILE A 187 1.84 -18.85 -15.72
N LEU A 188 0.68 -18.97 -15.07
CA LEU A 188 -0.24 -20.08 -15.28
C LEU A 188 -0.62 -20.24 -16.77
N LYS A 189 -0.90 -19.12 -17.44
CA LYS A 189 -1.25 -19.15 -18.87
C LYS A 189 -0.07 -19.58 -19.75
N LEU A 190 1.16 -19.21 -19.41
CA LEU A 190 2.38 -19.68 -20.09
C LEU A 190 2.56 -21.19 -19.92
N ASP A 191 2.17 -21.74 -18.78
CA ASP A 191 2.16 -23.17 -18.48
C ASP A 191 0.91 -23.88 -19.02
N HIS A 192 0.17 -23.25 -19.95
CA HIS A 192 -1.05 -23.77 -20.58
C HIS A 192 -2.18 -24.09 -19.58
N GLN A 193 -2.21 -23.43 -18.43
CA GLN A 193 -3.27 -23.55 -17.43
C GLN A 193 -4.31 -22.43 -17.59
N ASP A 194 -5.54 -22.71 -17.18
CA ASP A 194 -6.58 -21.67 -17.13
C ASP A 194 -6.33 -20.70 -15.96
N PHE A 195 -6.01 -19.47 -16.28
CA PHE A 195 -5.77 -18.44 -15.27
C PHE A 195 -6.98 -18.14 -14.40
N LYS A 196 -8.18 -18.59 -14.75
CA LYS A 196 -9.41 -18.42 -13.97
C LYS A 196 -9.74 -19.61 -13.06
N GLN A 197 -8.88 -20.62 -13.00
CA GLN A 197 -9.19 -21.87 -12.29
C GLN A 197 -9.19 -21.73 -10.76
N TYR A 198 -8.56 -20.68 -10.19
CA TYR A 198 -8.44 -20.48 -8.75
C TYR A 198 -9.09 -19.17 -8.28
N ASN A 199 -9.09 -18.95 -6.97
CA ASN A 199 -9.36 -17.66 -6.37
C ASN A 199 -8.05 -16.88 -6.17
N TYR A 200 -8.09 -15.57 -6.32
CA TYR A 200 -6.92 -14.70 -6.20
C TYR A 200 -7.24 -13.44 -5.43
N LEU A 201 -6.34 -13.04 -4.54
CA LEU A 201 -6.51 -11.88 -3.68
C LEU A 201 -5.21 -11.06 -3.58
N SER A 202 -5.28 -9.76 -3.78
CA SER A 202 -4.24 -8.81 -3.40
C SER A 202 -4.51 -8.27 -1.99
N LEU A 203 -3.50 -8.30 -1.11
CA LEU A 203 -3.61 -7.76 0.25
C LEU A 203 -3.62 -6.22 0.30
N ALA A 204 -3.32 -5.56 -0.82
CA ALA A 204 -3.11 -4.10 -0.88
C ALA A 204 -1.97 -3.63 0.06
N GLY A 205 -0.89 -4.39 0.08
CA GLY A 205 0.32 -4.22 0.88
C GLY A 205 0.42 -5.20 2.05
N ALA A 206 1.62 -5.70 2.30
CA ALA A 206 1.95 -6.49 3.47
C ALA A 206 2.44 -5.59 4.63
N SER A 207 2.37 -6.08 5.86
CA SER A 207 2.91 -5.42 7.04
C SER A 207 3.51 -6.46 7.98
N ASP A 208 4.73 -6.22 8.40
CA ASP A 208 5.42 -6.99 9.46
C ASP A 208 4.86 -6.70 10.86
N LYS A 209 4.04 -5.66 11.00
CA LYS A 209 3.41 -5.25 12.28
C LYS A 209 2.22 -6.12 12.70
N ILE A 210 1.97 -7.22 11.99
CA ILE A 210 0.97 -8.21 12.40
C ILE A 210 1.38 -8.77 13.76
N ALA A 211 0.53 -8.61 14.77
CA ALA A 211 0.82 -9.05 16.15
C ALA A 211 0.87 -10.58 16.30
N SER A 212 0.38 -11.34 15.33
CA SER A 212 0.44 -12.81 15.19
C SER A 212 -0.15 -13.62 16.35
N LYS A 213 -1.17 -13.09 17.04
CA LYS A 213 -1.78 -13.77 18.18
C LYS A 213 -3.22 -14.20 17.96
N THR A 214 -3.95 -13.50 17.10
CA THR A 214 -5.39 -13.72 16.90
C THR A 214 -5.80 -13.51 15.44
N GLU A 215 -7.00 -13.98 15.06
CA GLU A 215 -7.58 -13.71 13.74
C GLU A 215 -7.81 -12.21 13.45
N ALA A 216 -7.82 -11.37 14.48
CA ALA A 216 -7.89 -9.92 14.32
C ALA A 216 -6.59 -9.33 13.70
N ASP A 217 -5.49 -10.07 13.79
CA ASP A 217 -4.17 -9.62 13.34
C ASP A 217 -3.91 -9.91 11.86
N ILE A 218 -4.73 -10.73 11.19
CA ILE A 218 -4.60 -10.99 9.75
C ILE A 218 -5.10 -9.80 8.92
N PRO A 219 -4.54 -9.57 7.71
CA PRO A 219 -4.98 -8.48 6.85
C PRO A 219 -6.48 -8.49 6.62
N ILE A 220 -7.12 -7.32 6.76
CA ILE A 220 -8.57 -7.18 6.62
C ILE A 220 -9.08 -7.68 5.26
N ALA A 221 -8.30 -7.53 4.19
CA ALA A 221 -8.61 -8.06 2.87
C ALA A 221 -8.77 -9.57 2.90
N LEU A 222 -7.81 -10.30 3.51
CA LEU A 222 -7.83 -11.75 3.60
C LEU A 222 -8.98 -12.23 4.50
N LYS A 223 -9.13 -11.63 5.68
CA LYS A 223 -10.22 -11.95 6.60
C LYS A 223 -11.58 -11.83 5.91
N SER A 224 -11.84 -10.68 5.32
CA SER A 224 -13.11 -10.41 4.63
C SER A 224 -13.33 -11.32 3.41
N PHE A 225 -12.27 -11.66 2.66
CA PHE A 225 -12.36 -12.59 1.53
C PHE A 225 -12.77 -14.00 2.00
N LEU A 226 -12.13 -14.52 3.06
CA LEU A 226 -12.44 -15.82 3.65
C LEU A 226 -13.85 -15.87 4.29
N GLU A 227 -14.33 -14.77 4.83
CA GLU A 227 -15.70 -14.64 5.33
C GLU A 227 -16.76 -14.77 4.23
N ARG A 228 -16.48 -14.22 3.04
CA ARG A 228 -17.37 -14.28 1.87
C ARG A 228 -17.26 -15.59 1.07
N ASN A 229 -16.13 -16.30 1.17
CA ASN A 229 -15.83 -17.48 0.37
C ASN A 229 -15.56 -18.70 1.29
N LYS A 230 -16.62 -19.23 1.89
CA LYS A 230 -16.54 -20.33 2.88
C LYS A 230 -16.09 -21.69 2.31
N ASN A 231 -16.04 -21.83 0.98
CA ASN A 231 -15.56 -23.02 0.30
C ASN A 231 -14.03 -23.12 0.24
N ILE A 232 -13.29 -22.07 0.59
CA ILE A 232 -11.82 -22.08 0.61
C ILE A 232 -11.33 -23.08 1.68
N LYS A 233 -10.37 -23.93 1.28
CA LYS A 233 -9.71 -24.92 2.14
C LYS A 233 -8.20 -24.76 2.15
N THR A 234 -7.62 -24.31 1.01
CA THR A 234 -6.17 -24.15 0.83
C THR A 234 -5.87 -22.69 0.52
N ILE A 235 -4.86 -22.14 1.19
CA ILE A 235 -4.36 -20.77 0.95
C ILE A 235 -2.89 -20.86 0.61
N ILE A 236 -2.51 -20.31 -0.55
CA ILE A 236 -1.13 -20.29 -1.05
C ILE A 236 -0.67 -18.82 -1.08
N PHE A 237 0.40 -18.54 -0.35
CA PHE A 237 0.94 -17.18 -0.20
C PHE A 237 2.13 -16.96 -1.14
N HIS A 238 2.02 -15.96 -2.00
CA HIS A 238 3.05 -15.49 -2.93
C HIS A 238 3.45 -14.05 -2.58
N LEU A 239 3.74 -13.78 -1.30
CA LEU A 239 4.16 -12.45 -0.87
C LEU A 239 5.62 -12.20 -1.29
N ASP A 240 6.07 -10.95 -1.17
CA ASP A 240 7.42 -10.56 -1.57
C ASP A 240 8.49 -11.38 -0.83
N ASN A 241 9.56 -11.74 -1.52
CA ASN A 241 10.73 -12.43 -0.97
C ASN A 241 11.67 -11.42 -0.28
N ASP A 242 11.15 -10.74 0.73
CA ASP A 242 11.91 -9.86 1.61
C ASP A 242 11.50 -10.10 3.09
N GLU A 243 12.22 -9.49 4.03
CA GLU A 243 11.96 -9.69 5.47
C GLU A 243 10.51 -9.39 5.87
N VAL A 244 9.89 -8.39 5.23
CA VAL A 244 8.51 -7.98 5.52
C VAL A 244 7.51 -9.00 4.99
N GLY A 245 7.65 -9.45 3.74
CA GLY A 245 6.77 -10.42 3.10
C GLY A 245 6.85 -11.80 3.75
N ILE A 246 8.08 -12.31 3.97
CA ILE A 246 8.33 -13.59 4.65
C ILE A 246 7.81 -13.54 6.09
N GLY A 247 8.10 -12.45 6.81
CA GLY A 247 7.63 -12.25 8.18
C GLY A 247 6.09 -12.19 8.27
N ALA A 248 5.43 -11.50 7.34
CA ALA A 248 3.98 -11.43 7.25
C ALA A 248 3.38 -12.80 6.96
N THR A 249 3.89 -13.53 5.96
CA THR A 249 3.44 -14.89 5.59
C THR A 249 3.51 -15.83 6.80
N SER A 250 4.67 -15.90 7.47
CA SER A 250 4.86 -16.76 8.63
C SER A 250 3.87 -16.46 9.76
N LYS A 251 3.56 -15.18 10.00
CA LYS A 251 2.62 -14.75 11.02
C LYS A 251 1.17 -15.09 10.67
N ILE A 252 0.78 -14.89 9.40
CA ILE A 252 -0.56 -15.22 8.92
C ILE A 252 -0.81 -16.72 8.99
N ILE A 253 0.15 -17.54 8.54
CA ILE A 253 0.07 -19.00 8.58
C ILE A 253 -0.15 -19.48 10.01
N LYS A 254 0.62 -19.00 11.00
CA LYS A 254 0.45 -19.38 12.42
C LYS A 254 -0.97 -19.17 12.96
N VAL A 255 -1.68 -18.18 12.43
CA VAL A 255 -3.05 -17.85 12.85
C VAL A 255 -4.08 -18.74 12.14
N LEU A 256 -3.82 -19.11 10.87
CA LEU A 256 -4.79 -19.76 9.99
C LEU A 256 -4.63 -21.27 9.87
N ASP A 257 -3.48 -21.83 10.24
CA ASP A 257 -3.09 -23.22 10.01
C ASP A 257 -3.99 -24.26 10.71
N ASN A 258 -4.73 -23.84 11.71
CA ASN A 258 -5.73 -24.67 12.38
C ASN A 258 -7.06 -24.79 11.60
N LYS A 259 -7.29 -23.96 10.59
CA LYS A 259 -8.54 -23.89 9.82
C LYS A 259 -8.37 -24.16 8.34
N TYR A 260 -7.19 -23.85 7.80
CA TYR A 260 -6.87 -23.91 6.38
C TYR A 260 -5.54 -24.63 6.17
N GLN A 261 -5.40 -25.34 5.05
CA GLN A 261 -4.09 -25.74 4.59
C GLN A 261 -3.35 -24.51 4.07
N CYS A 262 -2.31 -24.07 4.75
CA CYS A 262 -1.53 -22.90 4.36
C CYS A 262 -0.20 -23.32 3.75
N ILE A 263 0.15 -22.71 2.61
CA ILE A 263 1.39 -22.98 1.85
C ILE A 263 2.11 -21.66 1.63
N ASP A 264 3.39 -21.59 1.97
CA ASP A 264 4.28 -20.50 1.60
C ASP A 264 4.98 -20.82 0.28
N ASP A 265 4.60 -20.11 -0.77
CA ASP A 265 5.12 -20.27 -2.12
C ASP A 265 5.58 -18.90 -2.69
N HIS A 266 6.34 -18.16 -1.89
CA HIS A 266 6.97 -16.92 -2.33
C HIS A 266 8.02 -17.18 -3.41
N PRO A 267 8.28 -16.22 -4.34
CA PRO A 267 9.33 -16.32 -5.34
C PRO A 267 10.68 -16.64 -4.70
N LYS A 268 11.46 -17.58 -5.27
CA LYS A 268 12.72 -18.04 -4.65
C LYS A 268 13.92 -17.22 -5.07
N GLU A 269 13.97 -16.82 -6.34
CA GLU A 269 15.11 -16.14 -6.97
C GLU A 269 14.83 -14.66 -7.28
N SER A 270 13.55 -14.27 -7.29
CA SER A 270 13.09 -12.91 -7.56
C SER A 270 12.55 -12.27 -6.29
N LYS A 271 12.47 -10.93 -6.26
CA LYS A 271 11.88 -10.21 -5.16
C LYS A 271 10.37 -10.43 -5.07
N ASP A 272 9.68 -10.36 -6.20
CA ASP A 272 8.24 -10.51 -6.30
C ASP A 272 7.86 -11.34 -7.55
N VAL A 273 6.59 -11.72 -7.66
CA VAL A 273 6.08 -12.54 -8.77
C VAL A 273 6.17 -11.79 -10.11
N ASN A 274 6.13 -10.45 -10.11
CA ASN A 274 6.29 -9.70 -11.35
C ASN A 274 7.74 -9.72 -11.84
N GLU A 275 8.74 -9.63 -10.97
CA GLU A 275 10.15 -9.79 -11.36
C GLU A 275 10.40 -11.21 -11.91
N GLU A 276 9.81 -12.24 -11.31
CA GLU A 276 9.87 -13.60 -11.81
C GLU A 276 9.29 -13.69 -13.23
N LEU A 277 8.08 -13.19 -13.47
CA LEU A 277 7.48 -13.16 -14.81
C LEU A 277 8.34 -12.41 -15.81
N VAL A 278 8.90 -11.26 -15.44
CA VAL A 278 9.78 -10.48 -16.33
C VAL A 278 11.01 -11.28 -16.70
N SER A 279 11.61 -12.03 -15.79
CA SER A 279 12.78 -12.88 -16.05
C SER A 279 12.48 -14.01 -17.02
N ILE A 280 11.28 -14.59 -16.97
CA ILE A 280 10.85 -15.67 -17.88
C ILE A 280 10.61 -15.14 -19.31
N ARG A 281 10.19 -13.88 -19.45
CA ARG A 281 9.80 -13.26 -20.74
C ARG A 281 10.86 -12.34 -21.36
N ILE A 282 12.11 -12.45 -20.95
CA ILE A 282 13.23 -11.76 -21.61
C ILE A 282 13.63 -12.51 -22.91
#